data_a641163038df0dff4cee079aae990e69
#
_entry.id   a641163038df0dff4cee079aae990e69
#
_cell.length_a   1.000
_cell.length_b   1.000
_cell.length_c   1.000
_cell.angle_alpha   90.00
_cell.angle_beta   90.00
_cell.angle_gamma   90.00
#
_symmetry.space_group_name_H-M   'P 1'
#
loop_
_entity.id
_entity.type
_entity.pdbx_description
1 polymer ?
#
loop_
_entity_poly.entity_id
_entity_poly.type
_entity_poly.pdbx_seq_one_letter_code
_entity_poly.pdbx_strand_id
1 'polypeptide(L)'
;MGYISDVAAVFYAKKEDFPMLKLFFKENFPYDDFGQCIEEFDSHYAGFKFVCEDVKWYESFSDVKKFNEFVERFNALVEDQKQPWYYELRVLSYRRGVQRH
;
A
#
# COMPACT_ATOMS: atom_id res chain seq x y z
N MET A 1 12.91 18.19 14.26
CA MET A 1 12.30 18.52 12.97
C MET A 1 12.20 17.31 12.11
N GLY A 2 11.01 17.03 11.66
CA GLY A 2 10.79 15.85 10.85
C GLY A 2 10.21 16.21 9.50
N TYR A 3 10.23 15.25 8.64
CA TYR A 3 9.50 15.30 7.39
C TYR A 3 8.14 14.68 7.60
N ILE A 4 7.16 15.17 6.85
CA ILE A 4 5.88 14.50 6.73
C ILE A 4 5.77 13.99 5.30
N SER A 5 4.94 12.97 5.12
CA SER A 5 4.85 12.30 3.83
C SER A 5 3.38 12.10 3.43
N ASP A 6 3.17 12.11 2.14
CA ASP A 6 1.94 11.61 1.56
C ASP A 6 2.30 10.27 0.89
N VAL A 7 1.59 9.23 1.24
CA VAL A 7 1.84 7.89 0.73
C VAL A 7 0.62 7.44 -0.03
N ALA A 8 0.82 7.00 -1.25
CA ALA A 8 -0.27 6.47 -2.07
C ALA A 8 0.19 5.19 -2.74
N ALA A 9 -0.68 4.21 -2.76
CA ALA A 9 -0.40 2.96 -3.43
C ALA A 9 -1.68 2.39 -4.01
N VAL A 10 -1.53 1.61 -5.06
CA VAL A 10 -2.63 0.84 -5.61
C VAL A 10 -2.13 -0.58 -5.86
N PHE A 11 -2.94 -1.55 -5.47
CA PHE A 11 -2.66 -2.97 -5.66
C PHE A 11 -3.86 -3.54 -6.40
N TYR A 12 -3.64 -4.13 -7.56
CA TYR A 12 -4.76 -4.52 -8.41
C TYR A 12 -4.46 -5.74 -9.25
N ALA A 13 -5.52 -6.30 -9.80
CA ALA A 13 -5.46 -7.46 -10.68
C ALA A 13 -6.67 -7.42 -11.61
N LYS A 14 -6.65 -8.26 -12.62
CA LYS A 14 -7.84 -8.49 -13.42
C LYS A 14 -8.94 -9.06 -12.51
N LYS A 15 -10.19 -8.85 -12.87
CA LYS A 15 -11.31 -9.27 -12.02
C LYS A 15 -11.29 -10.75 -11.71
N GLU A 16 -10.91 -11.58 -12.67
CA GLU A 16 -10.82 -13.03 -12.46
C GLU A 16 -9.73 -13.43 -11.49
N ASP A 17 -8.71 -12.58 -11.32
CA ASP A 17 -7.59 -12.86 -10.43
C ASP A 17 -7.73 -12.16 -9.09
N PHE A 18 -8.74 -11.31 -8.94
CA PHE A 18 -8.94 -10.53 -7.72
C PHE A 18 -9.24 -11.37 -6.47
N PRO A 19 -10.01 -12.47 -6.53
CA PRO A 19 -10.31 -13.23 -5.32
C PRO A 19 -9.07 -13.67 -4.54
N MET A 20 -8.02 -14.08 -5.25
CA MET A 20 -6.76 -14.46 -4.59
C MET A 20 -6.04 -13.25 -4.00
N LEU A 21 -6.05 -12.13 -4.70
CA LEU A 21 -5.49 -10.88 -4.19
C LEU A 21 -6.23 -10.43 -2.93
N LYS A 22 -7.54 -10.53 -2.94
CA LYS A 22 -8.36 -10.16 -1.80
C LYS A 22 -8.04 -11.04 -0.58
N LEU A 23 -7.86 -12.32 -0.79
CA LEU A 23 -7.47 -13.23 0.28
C LEU A 23 -6.11 -12.87 0.85
N PHE A 24 -5.14 -12.57 -0.02
CA PHE A 24 -3.81 -12.15 0.41
C PHE A 24 -3.88 -10.90 1.29
N PHE A 25 -4.68 -9.91 0.87
CA PHE A 25 -4.86 -8.69 1.67
C PHE A 25 -5.46 -9.02 3.03
N LYS A 26 -6.50 -9.83 3.06
CA LYS A 26 -7.17 -10.21 4.31
C LYS A 26 -6.18 -10.82 5.31
N GLU A 27 -5.26 -11.62 4.81
CA GLU A 27 -4.34 -12.37 5.66
C GLU A 27 -3.06 -11.62 6.00
N ASN A 28 -2.66 -10.65 5.18
CA ASN A 28 -1.32 -10.07 5.30
C ASN A 28 -1.29 -8.55 5.49
N PHE A 29 -2.32 -7.83 5.06
CA PHE A 29 -2.28 -6.37 5.17
C PHE A 29 -2.45 -5.94 6.63
N PRO A 30 -1.66 -4.96 7.10
CA PRO A 30 -1.75 -4.49 8.49
C PRO A 30 -2.96 -3.58 8.72
N TYR A 31 -4.15 -4.19 8.79
CA TYR A 31 -5.41 -3.46 8.97
C TYR A 31 -5.49 -2.73 10.31
N ASP A 32 -4.84 -3.25 11.33
CA ASP A 32 -4.86 -2.60 12.65
C ASP A 32 -4.22 -1.21 12.59
N ASP A 33 -3.20 -1.05 11.75
CA ASP A 33 -2.48 0.22 11.63
C ASP A 33 -3.03 1.09 10.50
N PHE A 34 -3.46 0.49 9.39
CA PHE A 34 -3.76 1.23 8.17
C PHE A 34 -5.14 0.93 7.58
N GLY A 35 -6.01 0.31 8.35
CA GLY A 35 -7.35 -0.03 7.84
C GLY A 35 -8.16 1.20 7.40
N GLN A 36 -7.89 2.35 7.98
CA GLN A 36 -8.58 3.59 7.60
C GLN A 36 -8.07 4.19 6.31
N CYS A 37 -6.91 3.73 5.86
CA CYS A 37 -6.25 4.27 4.67
C CYS A 37 -6.45 3.41 3.43
N ILE A 38 -7.09 2.27 3.57
CA ILE A 38 -7.25 1.30 2.48
C ILE A 38 -8.71 1.22 2.05
N GLU A 39 -8.92 1.14 0.75
CA GLU A 39 -10.25 1.13 0.16
C GLU A 39 -10.26 0.18 -1.04
N GLU A 40 -11.28 -0.65 -1.10
CA GLU A 40 -11.44 -1.58 -2.21
C GLU A 40 -12.10 -0.87 -3.40
N PHE A 41 -11.69 -1.21 -4.61
CA PHE A 41 -12.33 -0.68 -5.81
C PHE A 41 -12.59 -1.80 -6.83
N ASP A 42 -13.55 -1.59 -7.69
CA ASP A 42 -13.92 -2.52 -8.75
C ASP A 42 -14.26 -1.71 -10.00
N SER A 43 -13.42 -1.84 -11.02
CA SER A 43 -13.55 -1.14 -12.28
C SER A 43 -13.12 -2.10 -13.39
N HIS A 44 -12.33 -1.66 -14.38
CA HIS A 44 -11.70 -2.58 -15.34
C HIS A 44 -10.82 -3.59 -14.63
N TYR A 45 -10.12 -3.13 -13.62
CA TYR A 45 -9.37 -3.97 -12.68
C TYR A 45 -10.05 -3.87 -11.34
N ALA A 46 -9.78 -4.81 -10.46
CA ALA A 46 -10.25 -4.77 -9.09
C ALA A 46 -9.05 -4.78 -8.16
N GLY A 47 -9.15 -4.08 -7.07
CA GLY A 47 -8.02 -4.00 -6.16
C GLY A 47 -8.27 -3.12 -4.96
N PHE A 48 -7.17 -2.62 -4.41
CA PHE A 48 -7.18 -1.80 -3.21
C PHE A 48 -6.38 -0.52 -3.44
N LYS A 49 -6.94 0.59 -2.99
CA LYS A 49 -6.28 1.89 -2.98
C LYS A 49 -5.86 2.23 -1.56
N PHE A 50 -4.63 2.66 -1.40
CA PHE A 50 -4.08 3.06 -0.11
C PHE A 50 -3.67 4.53 -0.21
N VAL A 51 -4.19 5.36 0.68
CA VAL A 51 -3.83 6.77 0.73
C VAL A 51 -3.65 7.17 2.19
N CYS A 52 -2.48 7.70 2.49
CA CYS A 52 -2.14 8.17 3.83
C CYS A 52 -1.46 9.52 3.68
N GLU A 53 -2.11 10.57 4.16
CA GLU A 53 -1.61 11.93 3.96
C GLU A 53 -1.15 12.54 5.27
N ASP A 54 -0.14 13.41 5.19
CA ASP A 54 0.39 14.17 6.32
C ASP A 54 0.83 13.25 7.47
N VAL A 55 1.53 12.19 7.15
CA VAL A 55 1.98 11.20 8.13
C VAL A 55 3.49 11.23 8.26
N LYS A 56 3.98 10.78 9.41
CA LYS A 56 5.40 10.56 9.62
C LYS A 56 5.72 9.16 9.12
N TRP A 57 6.38 9.10 7.97
CA TRP A 57 6.66 7.83 7.31
C TRP A 57 8.14 7.48 7.46
N TYR A 58 8.51 7.01 8.64
CA TYR A 58 9.89 6.61 8.91
C TYR A 58 9.99 5.10 8.95
N GLU A 59 11.01 4.57 8.28
CA GLU A 59 11.21 3.12 8.20
C GLU A 59 11.40 2.46 9.57
N SER A 60 11.85 3.23 10.55
CA SER A 60 12.03 2.73 11.91
C SER A 60 10.71 2.54 12.67
N PHE A 61 9.63 3.12 12.20
CA PHE A 61 8.33 2.98 12.86
C PHE A 61 7.77 1.59 12.59
N SER A 62 7.16 0.98 13.62
CA SER A 62 6.68 -0.39 13.53
C SER A 62 5.58 -0.57 12.48
N ASP A 63 4.69 0.41 12.34
CA ASP A 63 3.61 0.35 11.35
C ASP A 63 4.17 0.43 9.93
N VAL A 64 5.14 1.31 9.70
CA VAL A 64 5.79 1.42 8.39
C VAL A 64 6.54 0.15 8.05
N LYS A 65 7.20 -0.47 9.04
CA LYS A 65 7.87 -1.76 8.84
C LYS A 65 6.89 -2.83 8.40
N LYS A 66 5.72 -2.88 9.04
CA LYS A 66 4.68 -3.86 8.67
C LYS A 66 4.20 -3.63 7.24
N PHE A 67 4.03 -2.38 6.85
CA PHE A 67 3.61 -2.05 5.48
C PHE A 67 4.68 -2.48 4.48
N ASN A 68 5.94 -2.18 4.77
CA ASN A 68 7.04 -2.56 3.88
C ASN A 68 7.17 -4.07 3.76
N GLU A 69 6.99 -4.80 4.85
CA GLU A 69 6.99 -6.26 4.83
C GLU A 69 5.84 -6.81 3.99
N PHE A 70 4.69 -6.16 4.06
CA PHE A 70 3.55 -6.52 3.22
C PHE A 70 3.90 -6.37 1.74
N VAL A 71 4.50 -5.25 1.36
CA VAL A 71 4.90 -5.00 -0.04
C VAL A 71 5.94 -6.02 -0.49
N GLU A 72 6.89 -6.37 0.37
CA GLU A 72 7.89 -7.39 0.04
C GLU A 72 7.25 -8.75 -0.21
N ARG A 73 6.28 -9.15 0.62
CA ARG A 73 5.55 -10.41 0.40
C ARG A 73 4.74 -10.38 -0.89
N PHE A 74 4.13 -9.24 -1.18
CA PHE A 74 3.39 -9.05 -2.43
C PHE A 74 4.32 -9.25 -3.62
N ASN A 75 5.47 -8.60 -3.60
CA ASN A 75 6.46 -8.72 -4.68
C ASN A 75 6.95 -10.15 -4.85
N ALA A 76 7.21 -10.84 -3.74
CA ALA A 76 7.68 -12.21 -3.80
C ALA A 76 6.68 -13.12 -4.50
N LEU A 77 5.40 -12.94 -4.21
CA LEU A 77 4.36 -13.73 -4.86
C LEU A 77 4.26 -13.42 -6.35
N VAL A 78 4.39 -12.16 -6.73
CA VAL A 78 4.34 -11.78 -8.14
C VAL A 78 5.54 -12.32 -8.91
N GLU A 79 6.74 -12.19 -8.34
CA GLU A 79 7.97 -12.56 -9.04
C GLU A 79 8.24 -14.06 -8.98
N ASP A 80 8.11 -14.67 -7.79
CA ASP A 80 8.51 -16.06 -7.59
C ASP A 80 7.41 -17.04 -7.95
N GLN A 81 6.16 -16.70 -7.65
CA GLN A 81 5.02 -17.58 -7.89
C GLN A 81 4.15 -17.12 -9.05
N LYS A 82 4.60 -16.09 -9.77
CA LYS A 82 3.94 -15.61 -10.99
C LYS A 82 2.49 -15.21 -10.79
N GLN A 83 2.14 -14.67 -9.63
CA GLN A 83 0.80 -14.16 -9.42
C GLN A 83 0.56 -12.97 -10.37
N PRO A 84 -0.58 -12.92 -11.05
CA PRO A 84 -0.87 -11.87 -12.02
C PRO A 84 -1.43 -10.61 -11.33
N TRP A 85 -0.67 -10.08 -10.42
CA TRP A 85 -1.03 -8.90 -9.63
C TRP A 85 -0.08 -7.76 -9.96
N TYR A 86 -0.55 -6.53 -9.78
CA TYR A 86 0.21 -5.31 -10.08
C TYR A 86 0.14 -4.37 -8.90
N TYR A 87 1.17 -3.54 -8.73
CA TYR A 87 1.09 -2.46 -7.75
C TYR A 87 1.92 -1.27 -8.19
N GLU A 88 1.52 -0.11 -7.68
CA GLU A 88 2.30 1.12 -7.80
C GLU A 88 2.32 1.77 -6.43
N LEU A 89 3.48 2.26 -6.04
CA LEU A 89 3.67 2.90 -4.74
C LEU A 89 4.39 4.22 -4.95
N ARG A 90 3.89 5.26 -4.30
CA ARG A 90 4.48 6.58 -4.38
C ARG A 90 4.53 7.19 -2.98
N VAL A 91 5.70 7.67 -2.59
CA VAL A 91 5.90 8.36 -1.32
C VAL A 91 6.46 9.74 -1.64
N LEU A 92 5.74 10.77 -1.24
CA LEU A 92 6.19 12.15 -1.39
C LEU A 92 6.44 12.71 0.01
N SER A 93 7.70 12.99 0.30
CA SER A 93 8.11 13.53 1.60
C SER A 93 8.45 15.01 1.46
N TYR A 94 8.06 15.78 2.45
CA TYR A 94 8.34 17.21 2.47
C TYR A 94 8.56 17.67 3.89
N ARG A 95 9.27 18.79 4.00
CA ARG A 95 9.59 19.34 5.32
C ARG A 95 8.36 20.00 5.91
N ARG A 96 8.14 19.74 7.20
CA ARG A 96 7.02 20.36 7.91
C ARG A 96 7.11 21.87 7.83
N GLY A 97 5.98 22.51 7.51
CA GLY A 97 5.91 23.95 7.38
C GLY A 97 6.10 24.45 5.95
N VAL A 98 6.54 23.59 5.03
CA VAL A 98 6.64 23.96 3.62
C VAL A 98 5.26 23.87 2.97
N GLN A 99 4.92 24.89 2.22
CA GLN A 99 3.63 24.88 1.53
C GLN A 99 3.66 23.90 0.36
N ARG A 100 2.56 23.19 0.21
CA ARG A 100 2.36 22.30 -0.93
C ARG A 100 1.59 23.02 -2.02
N HIS A 101 1.99 22.81 -3.21
CA HIS A 101 1.32 23.39 -4.39
C HIS A 101 0.99 22.34 -5.41
#